data_52cc553271bd1bea686d6946b5e473a4
#
_entry.id   52cc553271bd1bea686d6946b5e473a4
#
_cell.length_a   1.000
_cell.length_b   1.000
_cell.length_c   1.000
_cell.angle_alpha   90.00
_cell.angle_beta   90.00
_cell.angle_gamma   90.00
#
_symmetry.space_group_name_H-M   'P 1'
#
loop_
_entity.id
_entity.type
_entity.pdbx_description
1 polymer ?
#
loop_
_entity_poly.entity_id
_entity_poly.type
_entity_poly.pdbx_seq_one_letter_code
_entity_poly.pdbx_strand_id
1 'polypeptide(L)'
;MPEEYKKRKPVQYLNKDFGSFREKLIDYAKQYFPDTYNDFNESSPGMMFIEMASYVGDVLSFYIDHQAKETMLMHAEERSNVVDLAKSLGYKAKAIAPAYVDLDIYQILPVLGSGTSATPDYRYALKIEQGMVVASAESPEVKFSTLRNLDFKATGSESDTTTVYTIDDSTGDPTSYLIKKTMPAISGELKTQAFTFESPKKFDRVRIDSTKVIKIDSVNDGDGNKWYEVPYLAQDTIFDEIANDRTNNPHGSGSSEDAPYLLKLRRTARRFTTGLAFNNKTELHFGAGISADPDELIIPSPETIGNTLDRGNTSTLDVAFDPANMMFTRAYGQAPANTTLTVSYLEGGGLASNVGSGILNKVESVTYSMDEDGLDGDTLATSKSSLAV
;
A
#
# COMPACT_ATOMS: atom_id res chain seq x y z
N MET A 1 -22.15 -65.16 33.08
CA MET A 1 -20.80 -64.63 32.97
C MET A 1 -20.84 -63.48 31.99
N PRO A 2 -20.39 -62.28 32.34
CA PRO A 2 -20.43 -61.16 31.41
C PRO A 2 -19.31 -61.35 30.38
N GLU A 3 -19.66 -61.15 29.09
CA GLU A 3 -18.72 -61.14 27.98
C GLU A 3 -17.67 -60.08 28.21
N GLU A 4 -16.42 -60.50 28.24
CA GLU A 4 -15.28 -59.60 28.23
C GLU A 4 -15.32 -58.71 26.99
N TYR A 5 -15.60 -57.41 27.20
CA TYR A 5 -15.41 -56.38 26.20
C TYR A 5 -13.94 -56.41 25.74
N LYS A 6 -13.67 -57.04 24.59
CA LYS A 6 -12.38 -56.92 23.93
C LYS A 6 -12.08 -55.45 23.73
N LYS A 7 -11.18 -54.90 24.54
CA LYS A 7 -10.65 -53.54 24.35
C LYS A 7 -10.17 -53.41 22.89
N ARG A 8 -10.93 -52.68 22.08
CA ARG A 8 -10.48 -52.30 20.74
C ARG A 8 -9.16 -51.56 20.90
N LYS A 9 -8.08 -52.09 20.30
CA LYS A 9 -6.80 -51.33 20.24
C LYS A 9 -7.08 -49.98 19.62
N PRO A 10 -6.61 -48.87 20.25
CA PRO A 10 -6.78 -47.58 19.66
C PRO A 10 -6.08 -47.56 18.28
N VAL A 11 -6.79 -47.15 17.26
CA VAL A 11 -6.21 -46.98 15.91
C VAL A 11 -5.19 -45.87 16.02
N GLN A 12 -3.91 -46.20 15.88
CA GLN A 12 -2.86 -45.19 15.81
C GLN A 12 -2.84 -44.60 14.40
N TYR A 13 -3.36 -43.38 14.27
CA TYR A 13 -3.35 -42.61 13.01
C TYR A 13 -1.99 -41.97 12.72
N LEU A 14 -1.02 -42.10 13.61
CA LEU A 14 0.27 -41.37 13.58
C LEU A 14 1.36 -42.02 12.74
N ASN A 15 1.22 -43.31 12.38
CA ASN A 15 2.19 -43.97 11.53
C ASN A 15 1.75 -43.90 10.08
N LYS A 16 2.41 -43.05 9.31
CA LYS A 16 1.99 -42.64 7.95
C LYS A 16 3.11 -42.88 6.92
N ASP A 17 4.13 -43.63 7.27
CA ASP A 17 5.25 -43.96 6.41
C ASP A 17 5.02 -45.29 5.69
N PHE A 18 5.70 -45.49 4.58
CA PHE A 18 5.64 -46.69 3.74
C PHE A 18 5.78 -47.98 4.54
N GLY A 19 6.76 -48.03 5.46
CA GLY A 19 7.02 -49.23 6.27
C GLY A 19 5.84 -49.61 7.15
N SER A 20 5.22 -48.64 7.80
CA SER A 20 4.07 -48.87 8.67
C SER A 20 2.80 -49.24 7.89
N PHE A 21 2.59 -48.70 6.70
CA PHE A 21 1.50 -49.14 5.83
C PHE A 21 1.70 -50.58 5.35
N ARG A 22 2.93 -50.94 4.94
CA ARG A 22 3.29 -52.27 4.52
C ARG A 22 3.04 -53.31 5.63
N GLU A 23 3.50 -53.04 6.85
CA GLU A 23 3.32 -53.91 8.00
C GLU A 23 1.83 -54.12 8.32
N LYS A 24 1.03 -53.02 8.35
CA LYS A 24 -0.40 -53.11 8.61
C LYS A 24 -1.15 -53.87 7.53
N LEU A 25 -0.78 -53.73 6.27
CA LEU A 25 -1.41 -54.46 5.17
C LEU A 25 -1.06 -55.96 5.20
N ILE A 26 0.17 -56.31 5.59
CA ILE A 26 0.57 -57.67 5.81
C ILE A 26 -0.24 -58.28 6.95
N ASP A 27 -0.34 -57.60 8.09
CA ASP A 27 -1.12 -58.06 9.24
C ASP A 27 -2.61 -58.19 8.91
N TYR A 28 -3.15 -57.24 8.13
CA TYR A 28 -4.51 -57.33 7.63
C TYR A 28 -4.73 -58.54 6.73
N ALA A 29 -3.80 -58.83 5.80
CA ALA A 29 -3.88 -59.96 4.90
C ALA A 29 -3.80 -61.30 5.71
N LYS A 30 -2.91 -61.42 6.69
CA LYS A 30 -2.80 -62.57 7.57
C LYS A 30 -4.05 -62.82 8.41
N GLN A 31 -4.71 -61.76 8.84
CA GLN A 31 -5.91 -61.84 9.69
C GLN A 31 -7.19 -62.19 8.93
N TYR A 32 -7.35 -61.64 7.73
CA TYR A 32 -8.62 -61.72 6.99
C TYR A 32 -8.58 -62.72 5.81
N PHE A 33 -7.38 -63.06 5.31
CA PHE A 33 -7.18 -63.94 4.19
C PHE A 33 -6.19 -65.10 4.46
N PRO A 34 -6.25 -65.75 5.67
CA PRO A 34 -5.22 -66.73 6.07
C PRO A 34 -5.15 -67.96 5.15
N ASP A 35 -6.31 -68.37 4.58
CA ASP A 35 -6.43 -69.54 3.71
C ASP A 35 -6.23 -69.23 2.23
N THR A 36 -6.31 -67.96 1.86
CA THR A 36 -6.28 -67.54 0.45
C THR A 36 -4.92 -66.99 0.04
N TYR A 37 -4.19 -66.37 0.97
CA TYR A 37 -2.89 -65.74 0.70
C TYR A 37 -1.92 -65.92 1.87
N ASN A 38 -0.91 -66.74 1.64
CA ASN A 38 0.12 -67.08 2.66
C ASN A 38 1.56 -66.77 2.18
N ASP A 39 1.73 -66.29 0.96
CA ASP A 39 3.05 -66.03 0.38
C ASP A 39 3.44 -64.56 0.56
N PHE A 40 4.13 -64.24 1.65
CA PHE A 40 4.65 -62.91 1.98
C PHE A 40 6.14 -62.76 1.58
N ASN A 41 6.60 -63.54 0.61
CA ASN A 41 7.94 -63.36 0.05
C ASN A 41 8.02 -62.10 -0.81
N GLU A 42 9.12 -61.35 -0.72
CA GLU A 42 9.34 -60.10 -1.46
C GLU A 42 9.24 -60.26 -2.99
N SER A 43 9.50 -61.48 -3.51
CA SER A 43 9.37 -61.79 -4.94
C SER A 43 7.98 -62.21 -5.37
N SER A 44 7.02 -62.26 -4.48
CA SER A 44 5.65 -62.69 -4.75
C SER A 44 4.83 -61.56 -5.40
N PRO A 45 4.02 -61.86 -6.42
CA PRO A 45 3.13 -60.85 -7.04
C PRO A 45 2.16 -60.19 -6.04
N GLY A 46 1.68 -60.94 -5.04
CA GLY A 46 0.81 -60.37 -4.01
C GLY A 46 1.52 -59.39 -3.11
N MET A 47 2.79 -59.65 -2.79
CA MET A 47 3.60 -58.72 -2.03
C MET A 47 3.86 -57.43 -2.79
N MET A 48 4.06 -57.52 -4.12
CA MET A 48 4.18 -56.35 -4.99
C MET A 48 2.92 -55.46 -4.91
N PHE A 49 1.72 -56.02 -4.89
CA PHE A 49 0.48 -55.27 -4.71
C PHE A 49 0.37 -54.60 -3.34
N ILE A 50 0.81 -55.29 -2.26
CA ILE A 50 0.88 -54.72 -0.92
C ILE A 50 1.84 -53.54 -0.87
N GLU A 51 3.00 -53.65 -1.50
CA GLU A 51 3.98 -52.56 -1.58
C GLU A 51 3.50 -51.39 -2.41
N MET A 52 2.87 -51.65 -3.57
CA MET A 52 2.23 -50.59 -4.35
C MET A 52 1.13 -49.85 -3.56
N ALA A 53 0.27 -50.58 -2.85
CA ALA A 53 -0.76 -49.98 -2.01
C ALA A 53 -0.14 -49.20 -0.84
N SER A 54 0.93 -49.66 -0.25
CA SER A 54 1.68 -48.98 0.82
C SER A 54 2.31 -47.68 0.30
N TYR A 55 2.89 -47.70 -0.91
CA TYR A 55 3.44 -46.51 -1.55
C TYR A 55 2.38 -45.46 -1.85
N VAL A 56 1.24 -45.89 -2.39
CA VAL A 56 0.11 -44.97 -2.62
C VAL A 56 -0.40 -44.38 -1.29
N GLY A 57 -0.47 -45.21 -0.25
CA GLY A 57 -0.85 -44.75 1.10
C GLY A 57 0.10 -43.71 1.68
N ASP A 58 1.40 -43.92 1.50
CA ASP A 58 2.45 -42.97 1.94
C ASP A 58 2.34 -41.62 1.18
N VAL A 59 2.26 -41.67 -0.15
CA VAL A 59 2.10 -40.48 -0.99
C VAL A 59 0.82 -39.70 -0.63
N LEU A 60 -0.32 -40.38 -0.47
CA LEU A 60 -1.57 -39.75 -0.07
C LEU A 60 -1.47 -39.12 1.32
N SER A 61 -0.82 -39.81 2.27
CA SER A 61 -0.57 -39.30 3.62
C SER A 61 0.27 -38.01 3.58
N PHE A 62 1.33 -38.02 2.78
CA PHE A 62 2.15 -36.82 2.58
C PHE A 62 1.33 -35.65 2.03
N TYR A 63 0.52 -35.87 1.00
CA TYR A 63 -0.34 -34.81 0.44
C TYR A 63 -1.37 -34.30 1.43
N ILE A 64 -1.98 -35.17 2.23
CA ILE A 64 -2.95 -34.76 3.26
C ILE A 64 -2.26 -33.88 4.32
N ASP A 65 -1.08 -34.29 4.79
CA ASP A 65 -0.34 -33.53 5.79
C ASP A 65 0.15 -32.19 5.25
N HIS A 66 0.64 -32.19 4.01
CA HIS A 66 1.02 -30.96 3.31
C HIS A 66 -0.18 -30.01 3.17
N GLN A 67 -1.32 -30.54 2.71
CA GLN A 67 -2.54 -29.76 2.54
C GLN A 67 -3.06 -29.22 3.89
N ALA A 68 -2.95 -30.03 4.97
CA ALA A 68 -3.31 -29.56 6.32
C ALA A 68 -2.39 -28.45 6.83
N LYS A 69 -1.09 -28.54 6.56
CA LYS A 69 -0.12 -27.47 6.89
C LYS A 69 -0.40 -26.18 6.13
N GLU A 70 -0.74 -26.30 4.85
CA GLU A 70 -1.07 -25.16 3.99
C GLU A 70 -2.31 -24.38 4.44
N THR A 71 -3.18 -24.95 5.28
CA THR A 71 -4.31 -24.21 5.87
C THR A 71 -3.92 -23.36 7.08
N MET A 72 -2.71 -23.52 7.59
CA MET A 72 -2.25 -22.82 8.80
C MET A 72 -1.20 -21.76 8.45
N LEU A 73 -1.46 -20.49 8.74
CA LEU A 73 -0.57 -19.38 8.40
C LEU A 73 0.89 -19.58 8.87
N MET A 74 1.09 -20.21 10.03
CA MET A 74 2.45 -20.47 10.57
C MET A 74 3.21 -21.60 9.87
N HIS A 75 2.51 -22.44 9.11
CA HIS A 75 3.07 -23.65 8.50
C HIS A 75 2.93 -23.69 6.99
N ALA A 76 2.16 -22.74 6.41
CA ALA A 76 2.00 -22.63 4.97
C ALA A 76 3.31 -22.21 4.32
N GLU A 77 3.74 -22.98 3.31
CA GLU A 77 4.98 -22.75 2.57
C GLU A 77 4.69 -22.07 1.21
N GLU A 78 3.51 -22.31 0.64
CA GLU A 78 3.14 -21.71 -0.61
C GLU A 78 2.72 -20.25 -0.42
N ARG A 79 3.42 -19.35 -1.11
CA ARG A 79 3.23 -17.89 -0.97
C ARG A 79 1.79 -17.44 -1.23
N SER A 80 1.09 -18.04 -2.20
CA SER A 80 -0.31 -17.74 -2.49
C SER A 80 -1.18 -17.99 -1.26
N ASN A 81 -1.01 -19.16 -0.63
CA ASN A 81 -1.78 -19.56 0.54
C ASN A 81 -1.48 -18.64 1.74
N VAL A 82 -0.20 -18.31 1.96
CA VAL A 82 0.21 -17.36 3.02
C VAL A 82 -0.46 -16.00 2.82
N VAL A 83 -0.45 -15.46 1.59
CA VAL A 83 -1.07 -14.17 1.27
C VAL A 83 -2.59 -14.22 1.45
N ASP A 84 -3.25 -15.28 1.02
CA ASP A 84 -4.70 -15.40 1.12
C ASP A 84 -5.17 -15.64 2.56
N LEU A 85 -4.42 -16.41 3.35
CA LEU A 85 -4.64 -16.56 4.79
C LEU A 85 -4.43 -15.22 5.53
N ALA A 86 -3.37 -14.49 5.20
CA ALA A 86 -3.12 -13.17 5.78
C ALA A 86 -4.24 -12.16 5.43
N LYS A 87 -4.75 -12.20 4.19
CA LYS A 87 -5.91 -11.40 3.78
C LYS A 87 -7.17 -11.75 4.58
N SER A 88 -7.42 -13.03 4.83
CA SER A 88 -8.59 -13.45 5.63
C SER A 88 -8.54 -12.93 7.07
N LEU A 89 -7.34 -12.64 7.58
CA LEU A 89 -7.09 -12.00 8.87
C LEU A 89 -7.05 -10.45 8.79
N GLY A 90 -7.35 -9.87 7.62
CA GLY A 90 -7.39 -8.42 7.42
C GLY A 90 -6.05 -7.78 7.02
N TYR A 91 -4.98 -8.57 6.83
CA TYR A 91 -3.70 -8.02 6.38
C TYR A 91 -3.71 -7.72 4.88
N LYS A 92 -3.30 -6.50 4.50
CA LYS A 92 -3.12 -6.12 3.10
C LYS A 92 -1.65 -6.34 2.71
N ALA A 93 -1.41 -7.41 1.97
CA ALA A 93 -0.08 -7.70 1.43
C ALA A 93 0.32 -6.63 0.39
N LYS A 94 1.56 -6.17 0.47
CA LYS A 94 2.18 -5.26 -0.50
C LYS A 94 3.20 -6.01 -1.36
N ALA A 95 3.39 -5.56 -2.59
CA ALA A 95 4.33 -6.18 -3.51
C ALA A 95 5.77 -6.05 -3.01
N ILE A 96 6.12 -4.87 -2.47
CA ILE A 96 7.47 -4.55 -1.99
C ILE A 96 7.39 -3.56 -0.82
N ALA A 97 8.39 -3.57 0.04
CA ALA A 97 8.56 -2.58 1.11
C ALA A 97 9.48 -1.45 0.63
N PRO A 98 9.13 -0.18 0.82
CA PRO A 98 10.01 0.94 0.52
C PRO A 98 11.07 1.15 1.60
N ALA A 99 12.19 1.80 1.24
CA ALA A 99 13.10 2.43 2.17
C ALA A 99 12.69 3.89 2.40
N TYR A 100 12.92 4.40 3.60
CA TYR A 100 12.68 5.79 3.98
C TYR A 100 13.97 6.45 4.37
N VAL A 101 14.11 7.74 4.06
CA VAL A 101 15.27 8.55 4.39
C VAL A 101 14.84 9.98 4.65
N ASP A 102 15.55 10.66 5.55
CA ASP A 102 15.46 12.10 5.70
C ASP A 102 16.58 12.74 4.89
N LEU A 103 16.22 13.56 3.90
CA LEU A 103 17.12 14.27 3.03
C LEU A 103 17.37 15.67 3.58
N ASP A 104 18.62 16.03 3.71
CA ASP A 104 19.05 17.40 4.00
C ASP A 104 19.21 18.16 2.68
N ILE A 105 18.30 19.10 2.43
CA ILE A 105 18.25 19.85 1.17
C ILE A 105 18.74 21.27 1.43
N TYR A 106 19.63 21.73 0.60
CA TYR A 106 20.31 23.01 0.73
C TYR A 106 19.98 23.95 -0.44
N GLN A 107 19.82 25.22 -0.12
CA GLN A 107 19.67 26.29 -1.10
C GLN A 107 20.53 27.50 -0.70
N ILE A 108 21.16 28.15 -1.66
CA ILE A 108 21.85 29.42 -1.46
C ILE A 108 20.92 30.56 -1.85
N LEU A 109 20.73 31.52 -0.94
CA LEU A 109 19.98 32.73 -1.17
C LEU A 109 20.90 33.95 -1.26
N PRO A 110 20.57 34.93 -2.13
CA PRO A 110 21.24 36.22 -2.13
C PRO A 110 20.91 37.00 -0.87
N VAL A 111 21.69 38.04 -0.64
CA VAL A 111 21.50 38.94 0.50
C VAL A 111 20.53 40.06 0.14
N LEU A 112 19.71 40.47 1.11
CA LEU A 112 18.92 41.70 1.08
C LEU A 112 19.47 42.66 2.14
N GLY A 113 19.90 43.87 1.70
CA GLY A 113 20.52 44.85 2.59
C GLY A 113 22.03 44.73 2.63
N SER A 114 22.70 45.46 3.54
CA SER A 114 24.13 45.48 3.71
C SER A 114 24.54 45.67 5.17
N GLY A 115 25.77 45.31 5.53
CA GLY A 115 26.31 45.43 6.89
C GLY A 115 25.53 44.59 7.91
N THR A 116 25.33 45.15 9.08
CA THR A 116 24.66 44.47 10.21
C THR A 116 23.17 44.24 9.98
N SER A 117 22.54 44.84 8.95
CA SER A 117 21.14 44.67 8.57
C SER A 117 20.96 43.69 7.40
N ALA A 118 22.04 43.00 6.99
CA ALA A 118 22.01 41.99 5.95
C ALA A 118 21.12 40.79 6.37
N THR A 119 20.17 40.42 5.55
CA THR A 119 19.27 39.28 5.77
C THR A 119 19.14 38.45 4.48
N PRO A 120 18.78 37.17 4.56
CA PRO A 120 18.48 36.39 3.37
C PRO A 120 17.33 36.99 2.58
N ASP A 121 17.45 37.07 1.25
CA ASP A 121 16.34 37.49 0.39
C ASP A 121 15.41 36.31 0.09
N TYR A 122 14.41 36.15 0.93
CA TYR A 122 13.41 35.09 0.81
C TYR A 122 12.49 35.21 -0.42
N ARG A 123 12.60 36.26 -1.25
CA ARG A 123 11.90 36.31 -2.54
C ARG A 123 12.43 35.24 -3.51
N TYR A 124 13.70 34.89 -3.39
CA TYR A 124 14.36 33.83 -4.16
C TYR A 124 14.32 32.45 -3.48
N ALA A 125 13.61 32.33 -2.36
CA ALA A 125 13.42 31.05 -1.67
C ALA A 125 12.58 30.12 -2.53
N LEU A 126 13.11 28.94 -2.86
CA LEU A 126 12.46 27.99 -3.71
C LEU A 126 11.27 27.35 -3.02
N LYS A 127 10.21 27.13 -3.78
CA LYS A 127 9.09 26.29 -3.40
C LYS A 127 9.05 25.10 -4.34
N ILE A 128 9.30 23.92 -3.79
CA ILE A 128 9.44 22.66 -4.51
C ILE A 128 8.22 21.81 -4.25
N GLU A 129 7.62 21.27 -5.30
CA GLU A 129 6.50 20.35 -5.19
C GLU A 129 6.95 18.97 -4.71
N GLN A 130 6.02 18.22 -4.12
CA GLN A 130 6.26 16.82 -3.76
C GLN A 130 6.67 16.00 -5.00
N GLY A 131 7.49 14.97 -4.79
CA GLY A 131 7.94 14.13 -5.88
C GLY A 131 9.28 14.59 -6.52
N MET A 132 10.00 15.51 -5.90
CA MET A 132 11.39 15.77 -6.27
C MET A 132 12.18 14.46 -6.19
N VAL A 133 12.87 14.09 -7.28
CA VAL A 133 13.63 12.85 -7.35
C VAL A 133 15.10 13.13 -7.06
N VAL A 134 15.63 12.41 -6.07
CA VAL A 134 17.05 12.41 -5.71
C VAL A 134 17.62 11.03 -5.98
N ALA A 135 18.78 10.97 -6.62
CA ALA A 135 19.47 9.74 -6.97
C ALA A 135 20.86 9.69 -6.34
N SER A 136 21.41 8.49 -6.32
CA SER A 136 22.84 8.30 -6.05
C SER A 136 23.66 8.58 -7.29
N ALA A 137 24.75 9.32 -7.16
CA ALA A 137 25.70 9.50 -8.27
C ALA A 137 26.43 8.21 -8.64
N GLU A 138 26.58 7.28 -7.66
CA GLU A 138 27.25 5.99 -7.85
C GLU A 138 26.31 4.91 -8.38
N SER A 139 25.02 4.97 -8.00
CA SER A 139 23.98 3.99 -8.35
C SER A 139 22.73 4.71 -8.83
N PRO A 140 22.67 5.13 -10.11
CA PRO A 140 21.56 5.94 -10.64
C PRO A 140 20.19 5.24 -10.62
N GLU A 141 20.15 3.91 -10.49
CA GLU A 141 18.93 3.12 -10.32
C GLU A 141 18.29 3.28 -8.94
N VAL A 142 19.04 3.78 -7.96
CA VAL A 142 18.55 4.05 -6.61
C VAL A 142 18.03 5.48 -6.56
N LYS A 143 16.71 5.60 -6.63
CA LYS A 143 16.00 6.88 -6.64
C LYS A 143 15.11 7.01 -5.42
N PHE A 144 15.02 8.21 -4.88
CA PHE A 144 14.15 8.59 -3.79
C PHE A 144 13.31 9.79 -4.20
N SER A 145 12.02 9.77 -3.83
CA SER A 145 11.08 10.87 -4.10
C SER A 145 10.62 11.50 -2.80
N THR A 146 10.58 12.84 -2.76
CA THR A 146 10.08 13.57 -1.59
C THR A 146 8.59 13.38 -1.40
N LEU A 147 8.18 13.25 -0.13
CA LEU A 147 6.79 12.93 0.23
C LEU A 147 5.88 14.16 0.35
N ARG A 148 6.44 15.35 0.49
CA ARG A 148 5.73 16.60 0.73
C ARG A 148 6.33 17.74 -0.09
N ASN A 149 5.56 18.82 -0.19
CA ASN A 149 6.07 20.09 -0.72
C ASN A 149 7.12 20.66 0.24
N LEU A 150 8.17 21.25 -0.32
CA LEU A 150 9.20 21.93 0.43
C LEU A 150 9.16 23.43 0.11
N ASP A 151 8.99 24.26 1.13
CA ASP A 151 9.01 25.72 1.00
C ASP A 151 10.17 26.30 1.84
N PHE A 152 11.20 26.81 1.18
CA PHE A 152 12.35 27.41 1.85
C PHE A 152 12.05 28.74 2.52
N LYS A 153 10.90 29.38 2.19
CA LYS A 153 10.44 30.60 2.84
C LYS A 153 9.85 30.35 4.22
N ALA A 154 9.18 29.21 4.41
CA ALA A 154 8.59 28.85 5.68
C ALA A 154 9.70 28.51 6.69
N THR A 155 9.70 29.17 7.82
CA THR A 155 10.61 28.89 8.95
C THR A 155 9.78 28.30 10.08
N GLY A 156 10.30 27.30 10.78
CA GLY A 156 9.52 26.73 11.92
C GLY A 156 9.87 25.28 12.29
N SER A 157 10.78 24.63 11.58
CA SER A 157 11.27 23.30 11.98
C SER A 157 12.58 23.43 12.77
N GLU A 158 12.75 22.62 13.81
CA GLU A 158 14.02 22.56 14.59
C GLU A 158 15.21 22.12 13.72
N SER A 159 14.97 21.46 12.59
CA SER A 159 16.00 21.05 11.64
C SER A 159 16.37 22.11 10.60
N ASP A 160 15.63 23.23 10.54
CA ASP A 160 15.85 24.31 9.58
C ASP A 160 16.97 25.22 10.10
N THR A 161 18.04 25.36 9.30
CA THR A 161 19.15 26.25 9.66
C THR A 161 19.44 27.23 8.56
N THR A 162 19.75 28.48 8.96
CA THR A 162 20.20 29.55 8.05
C THR A 162 21.57 29.99 8.50
N THR A 163 22.58 29.89 7.65
CA THR A 163 23.96 30.25 7.92
C THR A 163 24.48 31.16 6.83
N VAL A 164 25.47 32.04 7.19
CA VAL A 164 26.17 32.84 6.20
C VAL A 164 27.05 31.88 5.38
N TYR A 165 26.90 31.91 4.04
CA TYR A 165 27.68 31.05 3.14
C TYR A 165 28.91 31.76 2.60
N THR A 166 28.78 32.96 2.10
CA THR A 166 29.89 33.77 1.60
C THR A 166 29.91 35.16 2.23
N ILE A 167 31.12 35.67 2.41
CA ILE A 167 31.37 37.00 3.00
C ILE A 167 32.25 37.76 2.01
N ASP A 168 32.05 39.05 1.86
CA ASP A 168 32.94 39.92 1.12
C ASP A 168 34.24 40.16 1.93
N ASP A 169 35.36 39.74 1.39
CA ASP A 169 36.67 39.83 2.04
C ASP A 169 37.09 41.30 2.34
N SER A 170 36.53 42.27 1.65
CA SER A 170 36.88 43.67 1.81
C SER A 170 36.10 44.42 2.87
N THR A 171 34.81 44.05 3.01
CA THR A 171 33.89 44.71 3.96
C THR A 171 33.54 43.86 5.15
N GLY A 172 33.72 42.55 5.05
CA GLY A 172 33.27 41.57 6.05
C GLY A 172 31.76 41.33 6.05
N ASP A 173 31.02 41.87 5.08
CA ASP A 173 29.57 41.73 4.99
C ASP A 173 29.17 40.41 4.34
N PRO A 174 28.06 39.79 4.75
CA PRO A 174 27.52 38.60 4.09
C PRO A 174 27.09 38.92 2.65
N THR A 175 27.44 38.06 1.71
CA THR A 175 27.03 38.16 0.29
C THR A 175 26.03 37.08 -0.09
N SER A 176 25.99 35.95 0.63
CA SER A 176 24.97 34.93 0.45
C SER A 176 24.72 34.14 1.74
N TYR A 177 23.55 33.52 1.82
CA TYR A 177 23.14 32.67 2.92
C TYR A 177 22.85 31.26 2.41
N LEU A 178 23.25 30.24 3.20
CA LEU A 178 22.87 28.85 2.98
C LEU A 178 21.69 28.52 3.89
N ILE A 179 20.60 28.06 3.29
CA ILE A 179 19.44 27.51 4.02
C ILE A 179 19.46 26.01 3.86
N LYS A 180 19.32 25.30 4.98
CA LYS A 180 19.14 23.86 5.04
C LYS A 180 17.74 23.53 5.50
N LYS A 181 17.10 22.56 4.86
CA LYS A 181 15.84 21.98 5.30
C LYS A 181 15.88 20.47 5.19
N THR A 182 15.33 19.78 6.18
CA THR A 182 15.22 18.32 6.17
C THR A 182 13.84 17.89 5.70
N MET A 183 13.79 16.94 4.75
CA MET A 183 12.56 16.46 4.15
C MET A 183 12.55 14.92 4.10
N PRO A 184 11.48 14.26 4.55
CA PRO A 184 11.34 12.82 4.39
C PRO A 184 11.13 12.45 2.92
N ALA A 185 11.83 11.42 2.48
CA ALA A 185 11.75 10.85 1.16
C ALA A 185 11.55 9.32 1.23
N ILE A 186 10.97 8.78 0.18
CA ILE A 186 10.69 7.35 0.02
C ILE A 186 11.39 6.84 -1.24
N SER A 187 11.94 5.62 -1.16
CA SER A 187 12.57 5.00 -2.32
C SER A 187 11.56 4.75 -3.43
N GLY A 188 11.88 5.16 -4.63
CA GLY A 188 11.08 4.93 -5.83
C GLY A 188 10.92 6.17 -6.69
N GLU A 189 10.44 5.92 -7.89
CA GLU A 189 10.15 6.92 -8.91
C GLU A 189 8.67 6.83 -9.29
N LEU A 190 8.05 7.99 -9.55
CA LEU A 190 6.67 8.06 -10.00
C LEU A 190 6.59 7.60 -11.47
N LYS A 191 5.75 6.60 -11.72
CA LYS A 191 5.44 6.10 -13.06
C LYS A 191 3.96 6.13 -13.34
N THR A 192 3.62 6.14 -14.61
CA THR A 192 2.22 6.16 -15.07
C THR A 192 1.95 5.00 -16.00
N GLN A 193 0.74 4.43 -15.88
CA GLN A 193 0.22 3.44 -16.82
C GLN A 193 -1.24 3.76 -17.13
N ALA A 194 -1.60 3.70 -18.41
CA ALA A 194 -2.96 3.96 -18.88
C ALA A 194 -3.70 2.65 -19.11
N PHE A 195 -5.00 2.64 -18.73
CA PHE A 195 -5.91 1.52 -18.96
C PHE A 195 -7.17 2.04 -19.64
N THR A 196 -7.48 1.51 -20.80
CA THR A 196 -8.67 1.89 -21.57
C THR A 196 -9.82 0.95 -21.27
N PHE A 197 -10.96 1.51 -20.95
CA PHE A 197 -12.21 0.79 -20.67
C PHE A 197 -13.25 1.16 -21.73
N GLU A 198 -13.88 0.15 -22.27
CA GLU A 198 -15.00 0.29 -23.19
C GLU A 198 -16.32 0.26 -22.43
N SER A 199 -17.15 -0.76 -22.63
CA SER A 199 -18.38 -0.95 -21.87
C SER A 199 -18.09 -1.29 -20.40
N PRO A 200 -18.95 -0.82 -19.45
CA PRO A 200 -18.74 -1.07 -18.02
C PRO A 200 -18.84 -2.56 -17.70
N LYS A 201 -17.84 -3.08 -17.00
CA LYS A 201 -17.83 -4.44 -16.48
C LYS A 201 -17.93 -4.41 -14.96
N LYS A 202 -18.85 -5.19 -14.41
CA LYS A 202 -19.04 -5.30 -12.97
C LYS A 202 -17.81 -5.92 -12.32
N PHE A 203 -17.27 -5.26 -11.29
CA PHE A 203 -16.11 -5.71 -10.53
C PHE A 203 -14.88 -5.98 -11.40
N ASP A 204 -14.67 -5.11 -12.39
CA ASP A 204 -13.52 -5.22 -13.30
C ASP A 204 -12.21 -5.05 -12.53
N ARG A 205 -11.16 -5.67 -13.06
CA ARG A 205 -9.83 -5.69 -12.47
C ARG A 205 -8.79 -5.39 -13.51
N VAL A 206 -7.89 -4.48 -13.19
CA VAL A 206 -6.72 -4.20 -14.02
C VAL A 206 -5.44 -4.42 -13.24
N ARG A 207 -4.41 -4.85 -13.91
CA ARG A 207 -3.10 -5.16 -13.31
C ARG A 207 -2.07 -4.18 -13.80
N ILE A 208 -1.32 -3.63 -12.88
CA ILE A 208 -0.12 -2.85 -13.21
C ILE A 208 0.97 -3.83 -13.64
N ASP A 209 1.71 -3.49 -14.68
CA ASP A 209 2.73 -4.39 -15.24
C ASP A 209 3.94 -4.56 -14.32
N SER A 210 4.21 -3.57 -13.46
CA SER A 210 5.30 -3.64 -12.50
C SER A 210 5.00 -4.57 -11.32
N THR A 211 6.02 -5.30 -10.89
CA THR A 211 6.02 -6.11 -9.66
C THR A 211 6.59 -5.38 -8.45
N LYS A 212 7.05 -4.12 -8.64
CA LYS A 212 7.70 -3.30 -7.61
C LYS A 212 6.87 -2.08 -7.23
N VAL A 213 5.55 -2.18 -7.28
CA VAL A 213 4.63 -1.10 -6.91
C VAL A 213 4.61 -0.95 -5.39
N ILE A 214 4.98 0.24 -4.91
CA ILE A 214 4.99 0.58 -3.48
C ILE A 214 3.61 1.07 -3.05
N LYS A 215 3.07 2.04 -3.80
CA LYS A 215 1.76 2.64 -3.57
C LYS A 215 1.18 3.21 -4.87
N ILE A 216 -0.12 3.31 -4.93
CA ILE A 216 -0.80 4.13 -5.93
C ILE A 216 -0.78 5.58 -5.44
N ASP A 217 -0.38 6.49 -6.30
CA ASP A 217 -0.36 7.92 -6.00
C ASP A 217 -1.66 8.57 -6.39
N SER A 218 -2.06 8.41 -7.64
CA SER A 218 -3.32 8.95 -8.15
C SER A 218 -3.87 8.10 -9.29
N VAL A 219 -5.19 8.14 -9.44
CA VAL A 219 -5.90 7.54 -10.57
C VAL A 219 -6.88 8.58 -11.09
N ASN A 220 -6.71 8.97 -12.34
CA ASN A 220 -7.56 9.98 -12.99
C ASN A 220 -8.18 9.40 -14.26
N ASP A 221 -9.43 9.77 -14.54
CA ASP A 221 -10.09 9.42 -15.79
C ASP A 221 -9.81 10.43 -16.90
N GLY A 222 -10.25 10.12 -18.12
CA GLY A 222 -10.06 10.98 -19.28
C GLY A 222 -10.77 12.34 -19.19
N ASP A 223 -11.74 12.47 -18.30
CA ASP A 223 -12.47 13.73 -18.01
C ASP A 223 -11.82 14.53 -16.87
N GLY A 224 -10.70 14.05 -16.32
CA GLY A 224 -9.99 14.70 -15.22
C GLY A 224 -10.56 14.39 -13.82
N ASN A 225 -11.54 13.48 -13.69
CA ASN A 225 -12.06 13.12 -12.38
C ASN A 225 -11.12 12.16 -11.67
N LYS A 226 -10.93 12.39 -10.39
CA LYS A 226 -10.09 11.55 -9.53
C LYS A 226 -10.86 10.33 -9.02
N TRP A 227 -10.21 9.17 -9.08
CA TRP A 227 -10.64 7.92 -8.46
C TRP A 227 -9.86 7.72 -7.16
N TYR A 228 -10.55 7.26 -6.13
CA TYR A 228 -9.99 7.19 -4.77
C TYR A 228 -9.78 5.75 -4.32
N GLU A 229 -8.61 5.50 -3.75
CA GLU A 229 -8.35 4.23 -3.09
C GLU A 229 -9.09 4.16 -1.76
N VAL A 230 -9.81 3.05 -1.54
CA VAL A 230 -10.53 2.79 -0.31
C VAL A 230 -10.12 1.43 0.26
N PRO A 231 -10.19 1.22 1.59
CA PRO A 231 -9.91 -0.07 2.20
C PRO A 231 -10.79 -1.21 1.68
N TYR A 232 -12.06 -0.92 1.39
CA TYR A 232 -13.05 -1.85 0.84
C TYR A 232 -14.09 -1.09 0.01
N LEU A 233 -14.59 -1.71 -1.04
CA LEU A 233 -15.47 -1.05 -2.02
C LEU A 233 -16.80 -0.54 -1.44
N ALA A 234 -17.26 -1.08 -0.32
CA ALA A 234 -18.46 -0.59 0.36
C ALA A 234 -18.27 0.77 1.05
N GLN A 235 -17.01 1.20 1.30
CA GLN A 235 -16.71 2.49 1.91
C GLN A 235 -16.88 3.60 0.86
N ASP A 236 -17.91 4.41 0.99
CA ASP A 236 -18.22 5.52 0.09
C ASP A 236 -17.67 6.87 0.57
N THR A 237 -17.22 6.94 1.80
CA THR A 237 -16.69 8.14 2.44
C THR A 237 -15.18 8.05 2.63
N ILE A 238 -14.50 9.12 2.26
CA ILE A 238 -13.05 9.29 2.42
C ILE A 238 -12.77 10.60 3.13
N PHE A 239 -11.60 10.68 3.75
CA PHE A 239 -11.04 11.94 4.23
C PHE A 239 -10.16 12.53 3.12
N ASP A 240 -10.50 13.73 2.70
CA ASP A 240 -9.74 14.52 1.72
C ASP A 240 -8.97 15.61 2.47
N GLU A 241 -7.68 15.71 2.20
CA GLU A 241 -6.82 16.73 2.80
C GLU A 241 -6.92 18.01 1.98
N ILE A 242 -7.37 19.08 2.61
CA ILE A 242 -7.43 20.39 2.00
C ILE A 242 -6.52 21.37 2.76
N ALA A 243 -5.92 22.31 2.05
CA ALA A 243 -5.09 23.34 2.68
C ALA A 243 -5.90 24.15 3.70
N ASN A 244 -5.34 24.38 4.88
CA ASN A 244 -5.92 25.21 5.92
C ASN A 244 -5.62 26.68 5.64
N ASP A 245 -6.20 27.22 4.59
CA ASP A 245 -6.10 28.62 4.17
C ASP A 245 -7.41 29.39 4.47
N ARG A 246 -7.39 30.70 4.26
CA ARG A 246 -8.58 31.53 4.48
C ARG A 246 -9.76 31.20 3.56
N THR A 247 -9.51 30.54 2.43
CA THR A 247 -10.54 30.13 1.49
C THR A 247 -11.28 28.90 2.02
N ASN A 248 -10.55 27.94 2.55
CA ASN A 248 -11.09 26.68 3.06
C ASN A 248 -11.53 26.78 4.53
N ASN A 249 -10.90 27.68 5.30
CA ASN A 249 -11.20 27.94 6.71
C ASN A 249 -11.33 29.43 7.01
N PRO A 250 -12.43 30.07 6.62
CA PRO A 250 -12.61 31.53 6.80
C PRO A 250 -12.56 32.00 8.27
N HIS A 251 -12.83 31.12 9.20
CA HIS A 251 -12.90 31.41 10.64
C HIS A 251 -11.64 31.00 11.42
N GLY A 252 -10.71 30.27 10.79
CA GLY A 252 -9.46 29.83 11.38
C GLY A 252 -8.37 30.90 11.27
N SER A 253 -8.45 31.97 12.05
CA SER A 253 -7.38 32.96 12.10
C SER A 253 -6.17 32.43 12.87
N GLY A 254 -5.03 32.25 12.20
CA GLY A 254 -3.73 32.05 12.83
C GLY A 254 -3.25 30.62 13.04
N SER A 255 -4.06 29.61 12.75
CA SER A 255 -3.67 28.21 13.00
C SER A 255 -3.17 27.44 11.77
N SER A 256 -2.91 28.13 10.65
CA SER A 256 -2.37 27.47 9.45
C SER A 256 -0.92 27.00 9.60
N GLU A 257 -0.16 27.60 10.53
CA GLU A 257 1.21 27.18 10.85
C GLU A 257 1.21 25.91 11.72
N ASP A 258 0.27 25.84 12.68
CA ASP A 258 0.13 24.70 13.58
C ASP A 258 -0.56 23.49 12.91
N ALA A 259 -1.52 23.77 12.03
CA ALA A 259 -2.31 22.76 11.31
C ALA A 259 -2.43 23.14 9.82
N PRO A 260 -1.45 22.79 8.97
CA PRO A 260 -1.41 23.20 7.58
C PRO A 260 -2.51 22.58 6.71
N TYR A 261 -3.11 21.47 7.16
CA TYR A 261 -4.16 20.76 6.43
C TYR A 261 -5.38 20.50 7.32
N LEU A 262 -6.54 20.52 6.69
CA LEU A 262 -7.82 20.12 7.27
C LEU A 262 -8.29 18.83 6.63
N LEU A 263 -8.89 17.93 7.39
CA LEU A 263 -9.53 16.73 6.88
C LEU A 263 -11.01 17.02 6.62
N LYS A 264 -11.41 16.94 5.36
CA LYS A 264 -12.81 17.06 4.93
C LYS A 264 -13.37 15.72 4.55
N LEU A 265 -14.53 15.40 5.10
CA LEU A 265 -15.26 14.20 4.72
C LEU A 265 -15.88 14.39 3.32
N ARG A 266 -15.56 13.49 2.39
CA ARG A 266 -16.09 13.49 1.02
C ARG A 266 -16.71 12.14 0.71
N ARG A 267 -17.88 12.16 0.10
CA ARG A 267 -18.46 10.99 -0.55
C ARG A 267 -17.91 10.83 -1.95
N THR A 268 -17.58 9.60 -2.34
CA THR A 268 -17.10 9.31 -3.69
C THR A 268 -17.68 8.01 -4.24
N ALA A 269 -18.27 8.12 -5.42
CA ALA A 269 -18.70 6.95 -6.19
C ALA A 269 -17.53 6.35 -6.99
N ARG A 270 -16.55 7.17 -7.38
CA ARG A 270 -15.35 6.77 -8.11
C ARG A 270 -14.29 6.27 -7.13
N ARG A 271 -14.32 4.98 -6.84
CA ARG A 271 -13.43 4.36 -5.88
C ARG A 271 -12.96 3.00 -6.36
N PHE A 272 -11.80 2.60 -5.86
CA PHE A 272 -11.20 1.29 -6.13
C PHE A 272 -10.49 0.77 -4.90
N THR A 273 -10.23 -0.53 -4.88
CA THR A 273 -9.37 -1.17 -3.89
C THR A 273 -8.14 -1.74 -4.56
N THR A 274 -7.04 -1.80 -3.85
CA THR A 274 -5.82 -2.45 -4.33
C THR A 274 -5.69 -3.84 -3.73
N GLY A 275 -5.13 -4.75 -4.52
CA GLY A 275 -4.82 -6.10 -4.11
C GLY A 275 -3.52 -6.59 -4.73
N LEU A 276 -2.96 -7.66 -4.16
CA LEU A 276 -1.80 -8.34 -4.72
C LEU A 276 -2.26 -9.56 -5.51
N ALA A 277 -1.89 -9.63 -6.80
CA ALA A 277 -2.11 -10.78 -7.65
C ALA A 277 -1.09 -11.89 -7.39
N PHE A 278 -1.38 -13.10 -7.86
CA PHE A 278 -0.53 -14.29 -7.72
C PHE A 278 0.93 -14.05 -8.15
N ASN A 279 1.15 -13.30 -9.23
CA ASN A 279 2.47 -13.00 -9.80
C ASN A 279 3.14 -11.75 -9.18
N ASN A 280 2.76 -11.35 -7.99
CA ASN A 280 3.28 -10.16 -7.29
C ASN A 280 2.96 -8.81 -7.97
N LYS A 281 2.04 -8.79 -8.93
CA LYS A 281 1.56 -7.56 -9.55
C LYS A 281 0.44 -6.94 -8.73
N THR A 282 0.40 -5.63 -8.68
CA THR A 282 -0.69 -4.90 -8.02
C THR A 282 -1.91 -4.86 -8.93
N GLU A 283 -3.06 -5.25 -8.40
CA GLU A 283 -4.36 -5.17 -9.09
C GLU A 283 -5.19 -4.02 -8.50
N LEU A 284 -5.89 -3.30 -9.37
CA LEU A 284 -6.94 -2.36 -8.99
C LEU A 284 -8.29 -3.04 -9.25
N HIS A 285 -9.16 -3.06 -8.24
CA HIS A 285 -10.49 -3.65 -8.30
C HIS A 285 -11.52 -2.53 -8.23
N PHE A 286 -12.42 -2.49 -9.19
CA PHE A 286 -13.47 -1.48 -9.30
C PHE A 286 -14.83 -2.02 -8.86
N GLY A 287 -15.81 -1.10 -8.72
CA GLY A 287 -17.17 -1.44 -8.35
C GLY A 287 -18.01 -2.01 -9.49
N ALA A 288 -19.32 -2.09 -9.25
CA ALA A 288 -20.29 -2.62 -10.22
C ALA A 288 -21.29 -1.56 -10.71
N GLY A 289 -21.30 -0.36 -10.13
CA GLY A 289 -22.21 0.72 -10.50
C GLY A 289 -21.91 1.30 -11.88
N ILE A 290 -22.94 1.66 -12.60
CA ILE A 290 -22.83 2.42 -13.84
C ILE A 290 -23.08 3.90 -13.57
N SER A 291 -22.59 4.77 -14.45
CA SER A 291 -22.69 6.23 -14.26
C SER A 291 -24.14 6.74 -14.17
N ALA A 292 -25.11 5.98 -14.71
CA ALA A 292 -26.54 6.29 -14.64
C ALA A 292 -27.21 5.83 -13.31
N ASP A 293 -26.57 4.92 -12.57
CA ASP A 293 -27.00 4.52 -11.23
C ASP A 293 -26.12 5.25 -10.21
N PRO A 294 -26.50 6.43 -9.76
CA PRO A 294 -25.73 7.11 -8.74
C PRO A 294 -25.67 6.23 -7.49
N ASP A 295 -24.52 6.19 -6.84
CA ASP A 295 -24.34 5.62 -5.50
C ASP A 295 -25.34 6.26 -4.47
N GLU A 296 -26.07 7.27 -4.90
CA GLU A 296 -27.13 7.99 -4.19
C GLU A 296 -28.40 7.14 -3.94
N LEU A 297 -28.59 6.03 -4.65
CA LEU A 297 -29.50 4.97 -4.22
C LEU A 297 -28.92 4.14 -3.07
N ILE A 298 -28.19 4.78 -2.19
CA ILE A 298 -28.00 4.30 -0.83
C ILE A 298 -29.35 4.47 -0.14
N ILE A 299 -30.18 3.46 -0.24
CA ILE A 299 -31.39 3.39 0.58
C ILE A 299 -30.87 3.01 1.96
N PRO A 300 -30.85 3.94 2.92
CA PRO A 300 -30.58 3.57 4.28
C PRO A 300 -31.58 2.47 4.64
N SER A 301 -31.10 1.36 5.18
CA SER A 301 -32.01 0.32 5.65
C SER A 301 -32.94 0.96 6.70
N PRO A 302 -34.26 0.94 6.51
CA PRO A 302 -35.19 1.53 7.48
C PRO A 302 -35.06 0.92 8.88
N GLU A 303 -34.47 -0.27 8.96
CA GLU A 303 -34.22 -1.00 10.21
C GLU A 303 -32.98 -0.48 10.96
N THR A 304 -32.06 0.19 10.27
CA THR A 304 -30.80 0.71 10.84
C THR A 304 -30.80 2.22 11.08
N ILE A 305 -31.74 2.94 10.47
CA ILE A 305 -32.02 4.31 10.83
C ILE A 305 -33.03 4.27 11.97
N GLY A 306 -32.56 4.60 13.16
CA GLY A 306 -33.46 4.86 14.26
C GLY A 306 -34.53 5.85 13.80
N ASN A 307 -35.75 5.38 13.68
CA ASN A 307 -36.85 6.11 13.06
C ASN A 307 -37.26 7.24 14.00
N THR A 308 -36.58 8.37 13.93
CA THR A 308 -36.85 9.59 14.68
C THR A 308 -38.23 10.20 14.28
N LEU A 309 -38.90 9.61 13.29
CA LEU A 309 -40.19 10.07 12.78
C LEU A 309 -41.37 9.30 13.32
N ASP A 310 -41.20 8.19 14.01
CA ASP A 310 -42.27 7.45 14.62
C ASP A 310 -42.50 7.95 16.06
N ARG A 311 -43.46 8.85 16.21
CA ARG A 311 -43.84 9.53 17.45
C ARG A 311 -44.36 8.62 18.56
N GLY A 312 -44.31 7.32 18.42
CA GLY A 312 -44.95 6.40 19.35
C GLY A 312 -44.12 5.28 19.91
N ASN A 313 -42.90 5.02 19.38
CA ASN A 313 -42.13 3.86 19.80
C ASN A 313 -40.76 4.26 20.36
N THR A 314 -40.70 4.28 21.70
CA THR A 314 -39.47 4.62 22.45
C THR A 314 -38.42 3.48 22.48
N SER A 315 -38.70 2.34 21.86
CA SER A 315 -37.81 1.17 21.87
C SER A 315 -36.66 1.20 20.82
N THR A 316 -36.72 2.15 19.89
CA THR A 316 -35.69 2.30 18.85
C THR A 316 -34.44 3.08 19.31
N LEU A 317 -34.43 3.64 20.51
CA LEU A 317 -33.27 4.30 21.10
C LEU A 317 -32.25 3.32 21.71
N ASP A 318 -32.60 2.05 21.84
CA ASP A 318 -31.74 0.99 22.40
C ASP A 318 -30.90 0.25 21.33
N VAL A 319 -31.10 0.53 20.07
CA VAL A 319 -30.27 -0.04 19.01
C VAL A 319 -29.04 0.84 18.85
N ALA A 320 -27.91 0.31 19.21
CA ALA A 320 -26.61 0.97 18.97
C ALA A 320 -26.51 1.34 17.49
N PHE A 321 -26.36 2.63 17.22
CA PHE A 321 -26.16 3.17 15.90
C PHE A 321 -24.81 2.69 15.36
N ASP A 322 -24.83 1.77 14.40
CA ASP A 322 -23.63 1.35 13.67
C ASP A 322 -23.56 2.11 12.35
N PRO A 323 -22.65 3.08 12.22
CA PRO A 323 -22.48 3.84 10.96
C PRO A 323 -22.11 2.94 9.77
N ALA A 324 -21.51 1.77 10.00
CA ALA A 324 -21.14 0.82 8.95
C ALA A 324 -22.36 0.16 8.31
N ASN A 325 -23.47 0.03 9.05
CA ASN A 325 -24.71 -0.57 8.56
C ASN A 325 -25.67 0.42 7.88
N MET A 326 -25.38 1.74 7.96
CA MET A 326 -26.27 2.75 7.37
C MET A 326 -26.23 2.82 5.85
N MET A 327 -25.19 2.28 5.24
CA MET A 327 -24.89 2.55 3.85
C MET A 327 -24.65 1.25 3.09
N PHE A 328 -25.78 0.60 2.75
CA PHE A 328 -25.73 -0.57 1.89
C PHE A 328 -25.87 -0.12 0.43
N THR A 329 -24.78 -0.16 -0.34
CA THR A 329 -24.81 0.02 -1.79
C THR A 329 -24.63 -1.31 -2.51
N ARG A 330 -25.51 -1.62 -3.46
CA ARG A 330 -25.38 -2.80 -4.32
C ARG A 330 -24.29 -2.60 -5.38
N ALA A 331 -23.93 -1.37 -5.67
CA ALA A 331 -22.97 -1.01 -6.70
C ALA A 331 -21.51 -1.12 -6.23
N TYR A 332 -21.25 -0.96 -4.93
CA TYR A 332 -19.89 -0.93 -4.37
C TYR A 332 -18.94 0.04 -5.10
N GLY A 333 -19.46 1.22 -5.50
CA GLY A 333 -18.77 2.17 -6.35
C GLY A 333 -19.02 1.94 -7.84
N GLN A 334 -18.58 2.87 -8.64
CA GLN A 334 -18.73 2.84 -10.10
C GLN A 334 -17.73 1.87 -10.74
N ALA A 335 -18.14 1.27 -11.86
CA ALA A 335 -17.26 0.64 -12.80
C ALA A 335 -16.76 1.68 -13.81
N PRO A 336 -15.48 1.72 -14.18
CA PRO A 336 -15.00 2.57 -15.25
C PRO A 336 -15.63 2.15 -16.59
N ALA A 337 -16.08 3.14 -17.38
CA ALA A 337 -16.76 2.92 -18.66
C ALA A 337 -16.45 4.04 -19.64
N ASN A 338 -16.16 3.65 -20.89
CA ASN A 338 -15.89 4.57 -22.00
C ASN A 338 -14.85 5.65 -21.65
N THR A 339 -13.82 5.27 -20.92
CA THR A 339 -12.78 6.17 -20.44
C THR A 339 -11.42 5.50 -20.40
N THR A 340 -10.37 6.31 -20.36
CA THR A 340 -9.01 5.85 -20.10
C THR A 340 -8.59 6.31 -18.71
N LEU A 341 -8.33 5.37 -17.81
CA LEU A 341 -7.77 5.67 -16.50
C LEU A 341 -6.25 5.76 -16.59
N THR A 342 -5.72 6.90 -16.18
CA THR A 342 -4.28 7.09 -15.99
C THR A 342 -3.96 6.83 -14.53
N VAL A 343 -3.22 5.76 -14.28
CA VAL A 343 -2.78 5.34 -12.94
C VAL A 343 -1.36 5.81 -12.74
N SER A 344 -1.14 6.71 -11.78
CA SER A 344 0.19 7.11 -11.32
C SER A 344 0.54 6.31 -10.08
N TYR A 345 1.70 5.70 -10.07
CA TYR A 345 2.15 4.85 -8.98
C TYR A 345 3.64 5.02 -8.71
N LEU A 346 4.04 4.79 -7.48
CA LEU A 346 5.44 4.81 -7.08
C LEU A 346 6.04 3.41 -7.29
N GLU A 347 7.07 3.33 -8.11
CA GLU A 347 7.80 2.10 -8.41
C GLU A 347 9.22 2.14 -7.84
N GLY A 348 9.63 1.10 -7.15
CA GLY A 348 10.99 1.00 -6.60
C GLY A 348 11.01 0.22 -5.28
N GLY A 349 11.94 0.57 -4.41
CA GLY A 349 12.05 -0.03 -3.08
C GLY A 349 12.79 -1.36 -3.07
N GLY A 350 12.63 -2.09 -1.97
CA GLY A 350 13.32 -3.33 -1.68
C GLY A 350 14.72 -3.13 -1.08
N LEU A 351 15.42 -4.24 -0.87
CA LEU A 351 16.73 -4.25 -0.22
C LEU A 351 17.79 -3.42 -0.97
N ALA A 352 17.68 -3.36 -2.31
CA ALA A 352 18.61 -2.59 -3.14
C ALA A 352 18.52 -1.07 -2.92
N SER A 353 17.39 -0.59 -2.38
CA SER A 353 17.20 0.83 -2.05
C SER A 353 17.71 1.21 -0.66
N ASN A 354 18.25 0.26 0.09
CA ASN A 354 18.79 0.53 1.41
C ASN A 354 20.27 0.95 1.29
N VAL A 355 20.50 2.24 1.13
CA VAL A 355 21.83 2.84 0.89
C VAL A 355 22.39 3.49 2.16
N GLY A 356 23.71 3.68 2.19
CA GLY A 356 24.38 4.36 3.29
C GLY A 356 24.11 5.87 3.33
N SER A 357 24.43 6.51 4.44
CA SER A 357 24.35 7.96 4.59
C SER A 357 25.27 8.69 3.62
N GLY A 358 24.80 9.81 3.04
CA GLY A 358 25.58 10.67 2.13
C GLY A 358 25.73 10.15 0.70
N ILE A 359 25.09 9.02 0.34
CA ILE A 359 25.14 8.48 -1.02
C ILE A 359 24.13 9.18 -1.95
N LEU A 360 23.01 9.65 -1.41
CA LEU A 360 22.00 10.40 -2.17
C LEU A 360 22.43 11.87 -2.26
N ASN A 361 23.05 12.24 -3.36
CA ASN A 361 23.70 13.54 -3.53
C ASN A 361 23.40 14.23 -4.86
N LYS A 362 22.51 13.65 -5.68
CA LYS A 362 22.16 14.21 -6.99
C LYS A 362 20.66 14.44 -7.11
N VAL A 363 20.27 15.69 -7.32
CA VAL A 363 18.91 16.02 -7.73
C VAL A 363 18.75 15.65 -9.20
N GLU A 364 17.79 14.77 -9.52
CA GLU A 364 17.53 14.29 -10.89
C GLU A 364 16.39 15.06 -11.53
N SER A 365 15.31 15.26 -10.79
CA SER A 365 14.17 16.05 -11.26
C SER A 365 13.53 16.84 -10.13
N VAL A 366 13.10 18.05 -10.44
CA VAL A 366 12.47 18.96 -9.49
C VAL A 366 11.42 19.82 -10.23
N THR A 367 10.27 20.02 -9.59
CA THR A 367 9.22 20.95 -10.06
C THR A 367 9.10 22.09 -9.07
N TYR A 368 9.16 23.31 -9.58
CA TYR A 368 9.03 24.52 -8.77
C TYR A 368 7.61 25.07 -8.87
N SER A 369 7.03 25.51 -7.74
CA SER A 369 5.68 26.13 -7.66
C SER A 369 5.73 27.57 -7.11
N MET A 370 6.86 28.25 -7.27
CA MET A 370 7.05 29.64 -6.83
C MET A 370 6.55 30.62 -7.88
N ASP A 371 6.13 31.80 -7.40
CA ASP A 371 5.85 32.96 -8.27
C ASP A 371 7.16 33.61 -8.67
N GLU A 372 7.42 33.73 -9.96
CA GLU A 372 8.64 34.26 -10.53
C GLU A 372 8.51 35.73 -10.97
N ASP A 373 7.28 36.32 -10.86
CA ASP A 373 7.00 37.67 -11.31
C ASP A 373 7.80 38.72 -10.51
N GLY A 374 8.50 39.57 -11.24
CA GLY A 374 9.29 40.67 -10.65
C GLY A 374 10.63 40.27 -10.03
N LEU A 375 11.10 39.03 -10.24
CA LEU A 375 12.41 38.56 -9.82
C LEU A 375 13.45 38.74 -10.93
N ASP A 376 14.70 38.99 -10.53
CA ASP A 376 15.82 39.01 -11.48
C ASP A 376 16.11 37.61 -11.96
N GLY A 377 16.07 37.37 -13.28
CA GLY A 377 16.19 36.03 -13.88
C GLY A 377 17.54 35.34 -13.64
N ASP A 378 18.64 36.09 -13.64
CA ASP A 378 19.99 35.55 -13.44
C ASP A 378 20.20 35.12 -11.98
N THR A 379 19.71 35.91 -11.04
CA THR A 379 19.74 35.62 -9.60
C THR A 379 18.84 34.40 -9.28
N LEU A 380 17.67 34.32 -9.91
CA LEU A 380 16.77 33.17 -9.76
C LEU A 380 17.39 31.89 -10.34
N ALA A 381 18.01 31.96 -11.51
CA ALA A 381 18.72 30.83 -12.11
C ALA A 381 19.85 30.33 -11.21
N THR A 382 20.61 31.26 -10.60
CA THR A 382 21.68 30.95 -9.64
C THR A 382 21.09 30.26 -8.39
N SER A 383 19.98 30.77 -7.84
CA SER A 383 19.29 30.16 -6.71
C SER A 383 18.76 28.76 -7.03
N LYS A 384 18.17 28.55 -8.22
CA LYS A 384 17.75 27.22 -8.69
C LYS A 384 18.91 26.24 -8.86
N SER A 385 20.04 26.71 -9.41
CA SER A 385 21.22 25.88 -9.62
C SER A 385 21.99 25.53 -8.34
N SER A 386 21.75 26.29 -7.27
CA SER A 386 22.39 26.06 -5.96
C SER A 386 21.70 24.94 -5.15
N LEU A 387 20.56 24.39 -5.64
CA LEU A 387 19.86 23.31 -4.97
C LEU A 387 20.73 22.06 -4.88
N ALA A 388 21.01 21.63 -3.66
CA ALA A 388 21.84 20.46 -3.36
C ALA A 388 21.21 19.58 -2.28
N VAL A 389 21.63 18.33 -2.21
CA VAL A 389 21.16 17.33 -1.21
C VAL A 389 22.35 16.66 -0.59
#